data_a4a96906ba024a8f6544030a7c68e0e5
#
_entry.id   a4a96906ba024a8f6544030a7c68e0e5
#
_cell.length_a   1.000
_cell.length_b   1.000
_cell.length_c   1.000
_cell.angle_alpha   90.00
_cell.angle_beta   90.00
_cell.angle_gamma   90.00
#
_symmetry.space_group_name_H-M   'P 1'
#
loop_
_entity.id
_entity.type
_entity.pdbx_description
1 polymer ?
#
loop_
_entity_poly.entity_id
_entity_poly.type
_entity_poly.pdbx_seq_one_letter_code
_entity_poly.pdbx_strand_id
1 'polypeptide(L)'
;MKRLLLRLAFSFIAIGTYATAAEVNDYVIADQARPFQIEQQGQMHSGIVTDIVSAIFAESDYQVNYHTYPFKRMISILEEGGEPNWLTYGSPNWGKVQSENLSEEPIYTVKHVLVSSSEKPLEFKNMDTMHGRSIVLLLGFDYPNLIPFFEDGSVNEIRVKDYDAAYRVITRTPGDTAFVEMESRVMYNLKRLNLSLEDFQIQSFDSVIPDYSIYLAFSPQMQPETQDYINTRLAELKISGEIDEIIQRYQ
;
A
#
# COMPACT_ATOMS: atom_id res chain seq x y z
N MET A 1 48.81 -69.46 -16.61
CA MET A 1 47.78 -68.66 -17.21
C MET A 1 47.01 -67.91 -16.04
N LYS A 2 47.37 -66.67 -15.73
CA LYS A 2 46.71 -65.85 -14.65
C LYS A 2 45.72 -64.93 -15.33
N ARG A 3 44.43 -65.12 -15.04
CA ARG A 3 43.34 -64.19 -15.50
C ARG A 3 43.26 -62.97 -14.61
N LEU A 4 43.54 -61.78 -15.15
CA LEU A 4 43.43 -60.50 -14.53
C LEU A 4 41.95 -60.03 -14.67
N LEU A 5 41.23 -59.97 -13.59
CA LEU A 5 39.86 -59.41 -13.51
C LEU A 5 39.93 -57.89 -13.28
N LEU A 6 39.63 -57.16 -14.35
CA LEU A 6 39.51 -55.67 -14.30
C LEU A 6 38.13 -55.31 -13.70
N ARG A 7 38.10 -54.76 -12.48
CA ARG A 7 36.89 -54.21 -11.87
C ARG A 7 36.72 -52.75 -12.32
N LEU A 8 35.74 -52.49 -13.19
CA LEU A 8 35.31 -51.12 -13.51
C LEU A 8 34.49 -50.57 -12.29
N ALA A 9 35.00 -49.58 -11.62
CA ALA A 9 34.25 -48.81 -10.62
C ALA A 9 33.46 -47.73 -11.38
N PHE A 10 32.14 -47.86 -11.40
CA PHE A 10 31.24 -46.81 -11.88
C PHE A 10 31.06 -45.79 -10.73
N SER A 11 31.71 -44.63 -10.84
CA SER A 11 31.43 -43.50 -9.93
C SER A 11 30.14 -42.80 -10.38
N PHE A 12 29.09 -42.94 -9.59
CA PHE A 12 27.87 -42.14 -9.75
C PHE A 12 28.16 -40.72 -9.26
N ILE A 13 28.31 -39.78 -10.19
CA ILE A 13 28.32 -38.35 -9.87
C ILE A 13 26.86 -37.96 -9.68
N ALA A 14 26.43 -37.79 -8.45
CA ALA A 14 25.13 -37.16 -8.12
C ALA A 14 25.24 -35.68 -8.48
N ILE A 15 24.65 -35.29 -9.61
CA ILE A 15 24.44 -33.90 -9.96
C ILE A 15 23.30 -33.39 -9.04
N GLY A 16 23.67 -32.77 -7.95
CA GLY A 16 22.71 -32.05 -7.11
C GLY A 16 22.14 -30.89 -7.93
N THR A 17 20.88 -30.96 -8.30
CA THR A 17 20.13 -29.81 -8.80
C THR A 17 19.96 -28.85 -7.60
N TYR A 18 20.74 -27.80 -7.55
CA TYR A 18 20.45 -26.67 -6.66
C TYR A 18 19.15 -26.05 -7.17
N ALA A 19 18.05 -26.26 -6.45
CA ALA A 19 16.85 -25.48 -6.65
C ALA A 19 17.22 -24.03 -6.31
N THR A 20 17.21 -23.14 -7.30
CA THR A 20 17.29 -21.71 -7.04
C THR A 20 16.00 -21.31 -6.30
N ALA A 21 16.12 -20.61 -5.19
CA ALA A 21 14.97 -20.04 -4.50
C ALA A 21 14.13 -19.23 -5.51
N ALA A 22 12.81 -19.42 -5.47
CA ALA A 22 11.93 -18.63 -6.31
C ALA A 22 11.94 -17.19 -5.79
N GLU A 23 12.05 -16.22 -6.71
CA GLU A 23 12.11 -14.80 -6.34
C GLU A 23 10.75 -14.13 -6.48
N VAL A 24 10.45 -13.25 -5.53
CA VAL A 24 9.30 -12.36 -5.52
C VAL A 24 9.80 -10.94 -5.33
N ASN A 25 9.26 -9.99 -6.09
CA ASN A 25 9.70 -8.62 -6.12
C ASN A 25 8.62 -7.69 -5.51
N ASP A 26 8.81 -7.23 -4.27
CA ASP A 26 7.90 -6.32 -3.57
C ASP A 26 8.21 -4.87 -3.94
N TYR A 27 7.23 -4.21 -4.57
CA TYR A 27 7.33 -2.81 -4.99
C TYR A 27 6.76 -1.89 -3.91
N VAL A 28 7.65 -1.13 -3.30
CA VAL A 28 7.40 -0.23 -2.18
C VAL A 28 7.31 1.21 -2.67
N ILE A 29 6.25 1.91 -2.27
CA ILE A 29 6.07 3.33 -2.57
C ILE A 29 6.90 4.16 -1.59
N ALA A 30 7.82 4.98 -2.11
CA ALA A 30 8.62 5.88 -1.31
C ALA A 30 7.77 6.99 -0.66
N ASP A 31 8.08 7.32 0.59
CA ASP A 31 7.61 8.48 1.38
C ASP A 31 6.11 8.59 1.67
N GLN A 32 5.24 8.47 0.66
CA GLN A 32 3.83 8.85 0.77
C GLN A 32 2.88 7.71 1.20
N ALA A 33 3.35 6.45 1.22
CA ALA A 33 2.49 5.29 1.45
C ALA A 33 2.29 4.93 2.93
N ARG A 34 2.96 5.61 3.85
CA ARG A 34 2.85 5.32 5.30
C ARG A 34 1.40 5.41 5.80
N PRO A 35 0.94 4.48 6.63
CA PRO A 35 1.65 3.36 7.25
C PRO A 35 1.63 2.05 6.43
N PHE A 36 1.07 2.03 5.22
CA PHE A 36 0.97 0.79 4.42
C PHE A 36 2.34 0.25 4.00
N GLN A 37 3.21 1.13 3.54
CA GLN A 37 4.60 0.82 3.22
C GLN A 37 5.51 1.92 3.79
N ILE A 38 6.55 1.53 4.51
CA ILE A 38 7.49 2.44 5.18
C ILE A 38 8.90 2.08 4.73
N GLU A 39 9.44 2.93 3.87
CA GLU A 39 10.83 2.82 3.42
C GLU A 39 11.80 3.01 4.59
N GLN A 40 12.80 2.11 4.70
CA GLN A 40 13.89 2.21 5.65
C GLN A 40 15.22 2.02 4.91
N GLN A 41 16.07 3.04 4.94
CA GLN A 41 17.37 2.97 4.29
C GLN A 41 18.28 1.99 5.02
N GLY A 42 18.82 1.00 4.27
CA GLY A 42 19.77 0.02 4.78
C GLY A 42 19.19 -1.01 5.77
N GLN A 43 17.87 -1.10 5.87
CA GLN A 43 17.15 -2.08 6.70
C GLN A 43 16.00 -2.70 5.89
N MET A 44 15.40 -3.77 6.43
CA MET A 44 14.14 -4.28 5.88
C MET A 44 13.06 -3.18 6.00
N HIS A 45 12.32 -2.97 4.93
CA HIS A 45 11.16 -2.08 4.95
C HIS A 45 10.13 -2.59 5.95
N SER A 46 9.20 -1.73 6.35
CA SER A 46 8.11 -2.06 7.27
C SER A 46 6.79 -1.46 6.75
N GLY A 47 5.74 -1.60 7.51
CA GLY A 47 4.41 -1.11 7.15
C GLY A 47 3.40 -2.24 7.00
N ILE A 48 2.12 -1.92 7.05
CA ILE A 48 1.03 -2.92 7.04
C ILE A 48 1.20 -3.91 5.88
N VAL A 49 1.36 -3.43 4.65
CA VAL A 49 1.51 -4.28 3.46
C VAL A 49 2.83 -5.04 3.49
N THR A 50 3.93 -4.35 3.76
CA THR A 50 5.28 -4.95 3.79
C THR A 50 5.38 -6.04 4.86
N ASP A 51 4.80 -5.82 6.05
CA ASP A 51 4.82 -6.82 7.12
C ASP A 51 3.93 -8.02 6.79
N ILE A 52 2.79 -7.82 6.11
CA ILE A 52 1.95 -8.92 5.61
C ILE A 52 2.72 -9.74 4.56
N VAL A 53 3.38 -9.08 3.60
CA VAL A 53 4.23 -9.76 2.61
C VAL A 53 5.34 -10.53 3.30
N SER A 54 6.01 -9.95 4.28
CA SER A 54 7.05 -10.62 5.06
C SER A 54 6.51 -11.85 5.80
N ALA A 55 5.32 -11.77 6.40
CA ALA A 55 4.68 -12.89 7.09
C ALA A 55 4.27 -14.02 6.13
N ILE A 56 3.79 -13.68 4.93
CA ILE A 56 3.46 -14.67 3.89
C ILE A 56 4.69 -15.53 3.55
N PHE A 57 5.86 -14.92 3.42
CA PHE A 57 7.07 -15.60 2.95
C PHE A 57 8.02 -16.06 4.08
N ALA A 58 7.71 -15.79 5.36
CA ALA A 58 8.59 -16.05 6.50
C ALA A 58 9.04 -17.52 6.62
N GLU A 59 8.18 -18.47 6.25
CA GLU A 59 8.43 -19.93 6.36
C GLU A 59 8.54 -20.59 4.97
N SER A 60 9.05 -19.87 3.99
CA SER A 60 9.16 -20.33 2.60
C SER A 60 10.59 -20.29 2.08
N ASP A 61 10.82 -21.00 0.98
CA ASP A 61 12.07 -20.91 0.22
C ASP A 61 12.11 -19.73 -0.78
N TYR A 62 11.10 -18.83 -0.71
CA TYR A 62 11.09 -17.64 -1.57
C TYR A 62 12.05 -16.57 -1.05
N GLN A 63 12.73 -15.92 -1.98
CA GLN A 63 13.51 -14.71 -1.72
C GLN A 63 12.68 -13.47 -2.07
N VAL A 64 12.45 -12.57 -1.11
CA VAL A 64 11.75 -11.30 -1.33
C VAL A 64 12.79 -10.21 -1.61
N ASN A 65 12.72 -9.60 -2.79
CA ASN A 65 13.51 -8.45 -3.19
C ASN A 65 12.66 -7.19 -3.12
N TYR A 66 13.22 -6.09 -2.62
CA TYR A 66 12.48 -4.82 -2.48
C TYR A 66 12.89 -3.81 -3.54
N HIS A 67 11.90 -3.20 -4.19
CA HIS A 67 12.08 -2.16 -5.20
C HIS A 67 11.33 -0.89 -4.79
N THR A 68 12.05 0.17 -4.44
CA THR A 68 11.44 1.39 -3.89
C THR A 68 11.46 2.52 -4.91
N TYR A 69 10.29 3.08 -5.19
CA TYR A 69 10.12 4.17 -6.14
C TYR A 69 9.04 5.16 -5.67
N PRO A 70 9.10 6.44 -6.10
CA PRO A 70 7.96 7.34 -6.02
C PRO A 70 6.75 6.75 -6.75
N PHE A 71 5.54 6.96 -6.24
CA PHE A 71 4.31 6.29 -6.70
C PHE A 71 4.15 6.27 -8.23
N LYS A 72 4.16 7.43 -8.89
CA LYS A 72 3.97 7.50 -10.35
C LYS A 72 5.07 6.76 -11.14
N ARG A 73 6.31 6.77 -10.64
CA ARG A 73 7.41 6.03 -11.25
C ARG A 73 7.22 4.53 -11.10
N MET A 74 6.78 4.07 -9.95
CA MET A 74 6.44 2.66 -9.71
C MET A 74 5.37 2.19 -10.69
N ILE A 75 4.26 2.93 -10.81
CA ILE A 75 3.17 2.58 -11.73
C ILE A 75 3.68 2.47 -13.18
N SER A 76 4.47 3.44 -13.65
CA SER A 76 5.06 3.37 -15.00
C SER A 76 5.91 2.13 -15.22
N ILE A 77 6.74 1.74 -14.23
CA ILE A 77 7.56 0.54 -14.31
C ILE A 77 6.69 -0.72 -14.38
N LEU A 78 5.65 -0.81 -13.55
CA LEU A 78 4.76 -1.96 -13.51
C LEU A 78 3.90 -2.07 -14.79
N GLU A 79 3.46 -0.96 -15.37
CA GLU A 79 2.78 -0.91 -16.67
C GLU A 79 3.69 -1.37 -17.83
N GLU A 80 5.01 -1.16 -17.72
CA GLU A 80 6.02 -1.66 -18.66
C GLU A 80 6.39 -3.14 -18.44
N GLY A 81 5.81 -3.79 -17.41
CA GLY A 81 5.99 -5.21 -17.09
C GLY A 81 6.62 -5.48 -15.72
N GLY A 82 7.42 -4.55 -15.18
CA GLY A 82 8.10 -4.75 -13.89
C GLY A 82 9.10 -5.90 -13.87
N GLU A 83 9.61 -6.25 -12.69
CA GLU A 83 10.39 -7.46 -12.48
C GLU A 83 9.48 -8.71 -12.45
N PRO A 84 9.98 -9.90 -12.78
CA PRO A 84 9.19 -11.14 -12.70
C PRO A 84 8.57 -11.32 -11.30
N ASN A 85 7.36 -11.87 -11.24
CA ASN A 85 6.64 -12.12 -9.98
C ASN A 85 6.57 -10.88 -9.05
N TRP A 86 6.38 -9.68 -9.63
CA TRP A 86 6.23 -8.50 -8.80
C TRP A 86 4.88 -8.52 -8.05
N LEU A 87 4.90 -7.95 -6.85
CA LEU A 87 3.72 -7.63 -6.08
C LEU A 87 3.81 -6.21 -5.49
N THR A 88 2.67 -5.66 -5.20
CA THR A 88 2.44 -4.42 -4.44
C THR A 88 1.04 -4.50 -3.83
N TYR A 89 0.38 -3.40 -3.55
CA TYR A 89 -1.01 -3.41 -3.14
C TYR A 89 -1.88 -2.60 -4.10
N GLY A 90 -3.16 -2.94 -4.14
CA GLY A 90 -4.10 -2.34 -5.07
C GLY A 90 -5.54 -2.44 -4.61
N SER A 91 -6.45 -1.96 -5.45
CA SER A 91 -7.89 -2.05 -5.23
C SER A 91 -8.62 -2.12 -6.57
N PRO A 92 -9.76 -2.80 -6.67
CA PRO A 92 -10.61 -2.75 -7.84
C PRO A 92 -10.98 -1.33 -8.27
N ASN A 93 -10.94 -0.38 -7.32
CA ASN A 93 -11.32 1.01 -7.53
C ASN A 93 -10.19 1.91 -8.07
N TRP A 94 -8.93 1.42 -8.14
CA TRP A 94 -7.79 2.27 -8.50
C TRP A 94 -7.44 2.26 -9.99
N GLY A 95 -7.89 1.22 -10.70
CA GLY A 95 -7.59 1.04 -12.13
C GLY A 95 -6.15 0.63 -12.43
N LYS A 96 -5.85 0.40 -13.71
CA LYS A 96 -4.55 0.01 -14.22
C LYS A 96 -3.99 -1.27 -13.53
N VAL A 97 -2.69 -1.43 -13.52
CA VAL A 97 -2.00 -2.61 -12.95
C VAL A 97 -2.33 -2.89 -11.48
N GLN A 98 -2.82 -1.88 -10.74
CA GLN A 98 -3.22 -2.05 -9.34
C GLN A 98 -4.64 -2.58 -9.16
N SER A 99 -5.36 -2.90 -10.24
CA SER A 99 -6.73 -3.44 -10.20
C SER A 99 -6.92 -4.71 -11.03
N GLU A 100 -5.90 -5.11 -11.83
CA GLU A 100 -6.06 -6.15 -12.84
C GLU A 100 -5.91 -7.57 -12.28
N ASN A 101 -4.98 -7.78 -11.37
CA ASN A 101 -4.70 -9.08 -10.75
C ASN A 101 -4.50 -8.90 -9.26
N LEU A 102 -5.50 -9.29 -8.47
CA LEU A 102 -5.55 -9.06 -7.03
C LEU A 102 -5.63 -10.38 -6.26
N SER A 103 -5.18 -10.35 -4.99
CA SER A 103 -5.37 -11.48 -4.08
C SER A 103 -6.87 -11.77 -3.87
N GLU A 104 -7.19 -13.01 -3.53
CA GLU A 104 -8.58 -13.42 -3.26
C GLU A 104 -9.13 -12.73 -2.01
N GLU A 105 -8.32 -12.60 -0.97
CA GLU A 105 -8.69 -11.97 0.28
C GLU A 105 -8.19 -10.52 0.36
N PRO A 106 -9.01 -9.59 0.88
CA PRO A 106 -8.57 -8.23 1.17
C PRO A 106 -7.62 -8.21 2.38
N ILE A 107 -6.65 -7.29 2.32
CA ILE A 107 -5.68 -7.07 3.41
C ILE A 107 -6.06 -5.91 4.34
N TYR A 108 -6.89 -4.98 3.88
CA TYR A 108 -7.29 -3.81 4.68
C TYR A 108 -8.55 -3.16 4.11
N THR A 109 -9.39 -2.57 4.97
CA THR A 109 -10.50 -1.69 4.56
C THR A 109 -10.11 -0.24 4.74
N VAL A 110 -10.10 0.50 3.65
CA VAL A 110 -9.77 1.93 3.61
C VAL A 110 -11.01 2.75 3.91
N LYS A 111 -10.88 3.68 4.86
CA LYS A 111 -11.84 4.73 5.16
C LYS A 111 -11.23 6.08 4.82
N HIS A 112 -12.01 6.96 4.22
CA HIS A 112 -11.59 8.34 4.00
C HIS A 112 -12.20 9.27 5.03
N VAL A 113 -11.43 10.25 5.43
CA VAL A 113 -11.83 11.29 6.39
C VAL A 113 -11.57 12.68 5.84
N LEU A 114 -12.37 13.62 6.30
CA LEU A 114 -12.18 15.05 6.13
C LEU A 114 -11.63 15.61 7.44
N VAL A 115 -10.46 16.23 7.37
CA VAL A 115 -9.74 16.80 8.51
C VAL A 115 -9.74 18.30 8.41
N SER A 116 -10.21 18.99 9.44
CA SER A 116 -10.17 20.45 9.54
C SER A 116 -9.55 20.88 10.87
N SER A 117 -9.19 22.17 11.00
CA SER A 117 -8.73 22.72 12.27
C SER A 117 -9.85 22.76 13.29
N SER A 118 -9.58 22.38 14.54
CA SER A 118 -10.53 22.49 15.66
C SER A 118 -10.74 23.94 16.12
N GLU A 119 -9.88 24.89 15.73
CA GLU A 119 -10.06 26.32 16.04
C GLU A 119 -11.34 26.89 15.42
N LYS A 120 -11.66 26.48 14.18
CA LYS A 120 -12.92 26.78 13.50
C LYS A 120 -13.34 25.58 12.70
N PRO A 121 -13.98 24.58 13.33
CA PRO A 121 -14.25 23.31 12.72
C PRO A 121 -15.23 23.43 11.55
N LEU A 122 -15.01 22.62 10.52
CA LEU A 122 -15.93 22.48 9.39
C LEU A 122 -16.89 21.33 9.70
N GLU A 123 -18.15 21.63 9.94
CA GLU A 123 -19.19 20.60 10.06
C GLU A 123 -19.53 20.06 8.65
N PHE A 124 -18.97 18.93 8.30
CA PHE A 124 -19.25 18.28 7.04
C PHE A 124 -20.54 17.46 7.13
N LYS A 125 -21.50 17.74 6.26
CA LYS A 125 -22.74 16.98 6.09
C LYS A 125 -22.83 16.36 4.70
N ASN A 126 -22.43 17.11 3.69
CA ASN A 126 -22.35 16.74 2.27
C ASN A 126 -21.45 17.77 1.56
N MET A 127 -21.24 17.62 0.27
CA MET A 127 -20.39 18.53 -0.51
C MET A 127 -20.93 19.98 -0.59
N ASP A 128 -22.23 20.21 -0.40
CA ASP A 128 -22.77 21.59 -0.34
C ASP A 128 -22.14 22.40 0.79
N THR A 129 -21.79 21.75 1.91
CA THR A 129 -21.11 22.42 3.03
C THR A 129 -19.67 22.86 2.70
N MET A 130 -19.09 22.32 1.62
CA MET A 130 -17.77 22.69 1.11
C MET A 130 -17.82 23.78 0.03
N HIS A 131 -19.02 24.24 -0.36
CA HIS A 131 -19.15 25.25 -1.40
C HIS A 131 -18.37 26.54 -1.08
N GLY A 132 -17.54 26.98 -2.03
CA GLY A 132 -16.67 28.15 -1.89
C GLY A 132 -15.42 27.93 -1.02
N ARG A 133 -15.25 26.74 -0.45
CA ARG A 133 -14.09 26.34 0.38
C ARG A 133 -13.08 25.54 -0.42
N SER A 134 -11.99 25.16 0.23
CA SER A 134 -10.91 24.42 -0.42
C SER A 134 -10.71 23.05 0.20
N ILE A 135 -10.45 22.06 -0.64
CA ILE A 135 -9.99 20.73 -0.26
C ILE A 135 -8.50 20.61 -0.55
N VAL A 136 -7.73 20.26 0.48
CA VAL A 136 -6.31 19.97 0.39
C VAL A 136 -6.14 18.48 0.07
N LEU A 137 -5.29 18.18 -0.91
CA LEU A 137 -4.98 16.81 -1.39
C LEU A 137 -3.49 16.64 -1.57
N LEU A 138 -2.99 15.42 -1.47
CA LEU A 138 -1.59 15.12 -1.77
C LEU A 138 -1.33 15.13 -3.28
N LEU A 139 -0.18 15.67 -3.68
CA LEU A 139 0.34 15.54 -5.03
C LEU A 139 0.63 14.06 -5.35
N GLY A 140 0.28 13.65 -6.57
CA GLY A 140 0.60 12.33 -7.08
C GLY A 140 -0.52 11.30 -6.98
N PHE A 141 -1.50 11.50 -6.09
CA PHE A 141 -2.68 10.64 -5.97
C PHE A 141 -3.88 11.21 -6.71
N ASP A 142 -4.73 10.32 -7.21
CA ASP A 142 -5.95 10.68 -7.92
C ASP A 142 -7.16 10.52 -6.98
N TYR A 143 -8.11 11.47 -7.08
CA TYR A 143 -9.33 11.51 -6.28
C TYR A 143 -10.55 11.68 -7.22
N PRO A 144 -10.92 10.65 -7.99
CA PRO A 144 -11.94 10.76 -9.03
C PRO A 144 -13.29 11.23 -8.51
N ASN A 145 -13.66 10.86 -7.29
CA ASN A 145 -14.91 11.29 -6.67
C ASN A 145 -15.00 12.81 -6.42
N LEU A 146 -13.87 13.51 -6.38
CA LEU A 146 -13.80 14.95 -6.13
C LEU A 146 -13.73 15.78 -7.42
N ILE A 147 -13.36 15.18 -8.56
CA ILE A 147 -13.21 15.86 -9.84
C ILE A 147 -14.44 16.70 -10.22
N PRO A 148 -15.68 16.20 -10.13
CA PRO A 148 -16.86 16.98 -10.52
C PRO A 148 -16.99 18.31 -9.76
N PHE A 149 -16.64 18.35 -8.47
CA PHE A 149 -16.74 19.53 -7.63
C PHE A 149 -15.62 20.55 -7.86
N PHE A 150 -14.49 20.09 -8.40
CA PHE A 150 -13.41 20.98 -8.82
C PHE A 150 -13.70 21.57 -10.21
N GLU A 151 -14.24 20.77 -11.12
CA GLU A 151 -14.55 21.19 -12.49
C GLU A 151 -15.71 22.18 -12.55
N ASP A 152 -16.72 22.02 -11.69
CA ASP A 152 -17.85 22.98 -11.61
C ASP A 152 -17.53 24.23 -10.79
N GLY A 153 -16.34 24.27 -10.16
CA GLY A 153 -15.88 25.40 -9.36
C GLY A 153 -16.57 25.55 -8.01
N SER A 154 -17.37 24.59 -7.57
CA SER A 154 -18.04 24.63 -6.27
C SER A 154 -17.05 24.49 -5.10
N VAL A 155 -15.95 23.78 -5.31
CA VAL A 155 -14.87 23.59 -4.35
C VAL A 155 -13.51 23.90 -5.00
N ASN A 156 -12.61 24.56 -4.26
CA ASN A 156 -11.27 24.82 -4.73
C ASN A 156 -10.32 23.66 -4.38
N GLU A 157 -9.46 23.30 -5.31
CA GLU A 157 -8.43 22.26 -5.09
C GLU A 157 -7.10 22.89 -4.67
N ILE A 158 -6.48 22.36 -3.59
CA ILE A 158 -5.13 22.71 -3.15
C ILE A 158 -4.29 21.42 -3.13
N ARG A 159 -3.23 21.36 -3.96
CA ARG A 159 -2.30 20.24 -3.98
C ARG A 159 -1.04 20.54 -3.19
N VAL A 160 -0.70 19.66 -2.25
CA VAL A 160 0.49 19.75 -1.40
C VAL A 160 1.39 18.53 -1.55
N LYS A 161 2.68 18.71 -1.26
CA LYS A 161 3.69 17.66 -1.49
C LYS A 161 3.71 16.58 -0.40
N ASP A 162 3.32 16.91 0.84
CA ASP A 162 3.44 16.05 2.00
C ASP A 162 2.40 16.37 3.08
N TYR A 163 2.31 15.51 4.08
CA TYR A 163 1.37 15.62 5.20
C TYR A 163 1.63 16.86 6.07
N ASP A 164 2.91 17.22 6.30
CA ASP A 164 3.26 18.40 7.06
C ASP A 164 2.72 19.68 6.39
N ALA A 165 2.84 19.77 5.07
CA ALA A 165 2.24 20.86 4.30
C ALA A 165 0.70 20.86 4.38
N ALA A 166 0.05 19.67 4.34
CA ALA A 166 -1.40 19.57 4.47
C ALA A 166 -1.90 20.11 5.82
N TYR A 167 -1.32 19.62 6.90
CA TYR A 167 -1.70 20.09 8.25
C TYR A 167 -1.43 21.59 8.46
N ARG A 168 -0.31 22.11 7.95
CA ARG A 168 -0.04 23.56 8.00
C ARG A 168 -1.07 24.38 7.24
N VAL A 169 -1.54 23.93 6.09
CA VAL A 169 -2.56 24.66 5.31
C VAL A 169 -3.86 24.72 6.11
N ILE A 170 -4.40 23.60 6.57
CA ILE A 170 -5.68 23.59 7.29
C ILE A 170 -5.62 24.34 8.63
N THR A 171 -4.45 24.36 9.29
CA THR A 171 -4.26 25.14 10.53
C THR A 171 -4.18 26.65 10.28
N ARG A 172 -3.64 27.07 9.12
CA ARG A 172 -3.53 28.51 8.79
C ARG A 172 -4.81 29.13 8.23
N THR A 173 -5.72 28.30 7.76
CA THR A 173 -7.00 28.74 7.15
C THR A 173 -8.17 27.98 7.78
N PRO A 174 -8.35 28.13 9.14
CA PRO A 174 -9.39 27.42 9.86
C PRO A 174 -10.79 27.84 9.37
N GLY A 175 -11.67 26.86 9.14
CA GLY A 175 -13.03 27.07 8.64
C GLY A 175 -13.16 27.25 7.12
N ASP A 176 -12.04 27.37 6.39
CA ASP A 176 -12.04 27.60 4.95
C ASP A 176 -11.39 26.42 4.17
N THR A 177 -10.59 25.61 4.85
CA THR A 177 -9.90 24.46 4.24
C THR A 177 -10.08 23.17 5.03
N ALA A 178 -10.15 22.05 4.30
CA ALA A 178 -10.09 20.72 4.88
C ALA A 178 -9.15 19.83 4.07
N PHE A 179 -8.51 18.86 4.74
CA PHE A 179 -7.67 17.85 4.12
C PHE A 179 -8.44 16.54 3.99
N VAL A 180 -8.46 15.94 2.80
CA VAL A 180 -9.10 14.64 2.55
C VAL A 180 -8.02 13.59 2.34
N GLU A 181 -8.06 12.54 3.16
CA GLU A 181 -7.09 11.43 3.10
C GLU A 181 -7.65 10.19 3.80
N MET A 182 -6.98 9.06 3.62
CA MET A 182 -7.26 7.81 4.34
C MET A 182 -7.06 8.00 5.84
N GLU A 183 -8.01 7.55 6.65
CA GLU A 183 -7.99 7.67 8.12
C GLU A 183 -6.68 7.13 8.72
N SER A 184 -6.25 5.93 8.31
CA SER A 184 -5.00 5.32 8.77
C SER A 184 -3.76 6.18 8.50
N ARG A 185 -3.70 6.84 7.35
CA ARG A 185 -2.61 7.75 7.00
C ARG A 185 -2.66 9.04 7.81
N VAL A 186 -3.86 9.56 8.05
CA VAL A 186 -4.06 10.74 8.91
C VAL A 186 -3.55 10.45 10.32
N MET A 187 -4.04 9.37 10.96
CA MET A 187 -3.67 9.01 12.33
C MET A 187 -2.17 8.75 12.47
N TYR A 188 -1.59 7.96 11.57
CA TYR A 188 -0.15 7.68 11.56
C TYR A 188 0.69 8.96 11.43
N ASN A 189 0.32 9.88 10.52
CA ASN A 189 1.10 11.07 10.27
C ASN A 189 0.93 12.15 11.36
N LEU A 190 -0.21 12.25 12.00
CA LEU A 190 -0.37 13.09 13.22
C LEU A 190 0.61 12.64 14.30
N LYS A 191 0.64 11.35 14.61
CA LYS A 191 1.58 10.76 15.58
C LYS A 191 3.04 11.00 15.17
N ARG A 192 3.40 10.72 13.92
CA ARG A 192 4.76 10.90 13.37
C ARG A 192 5.25 12.34 13.43
N LEU A 193 4.36 13.30 13.19
CA LEU A 193 4.65 14.73 13.22
C LEU A 193 4.53 15.35 14.61
N ASN A 194 4.18 14.53 15.63
CA ASN A 194 3.93 14.97 17.01
C ASN A 194 2.88 16.09 17.09
N LEU A 195 1.80 15.98 16.28
CA LEU A 195 0.67 16.87 16.29
C LEU A 195 -0.43 16.32 17.21
N SER A 196 -1.09 17.20 17.97
CA SER A 196 -2.19 16.78 18.84
C SER A 196 -3.45 16.48 18.03
N LEU A 197 -4.10 15.37 18.33
CA LEU A 197 -5.40 15.04 17.75
C LEU A 197 -6.47 16.08 18.09
N GLU A 198 -6.35 16.75 19.25
CA GLU A 198 -7.26 17.78 19.73
C GLU A 198 -7.24 19.05 18.85
N ASP A 199 -6.15 19.27 18.10
CA ASP A 199 -6.02 20.42 17.19
C ASP A 199 -6.83 20.24 15.90
N PHE A 200 -7.41 19.04 15.69
CA PHE A 200 -8.09 18.69 14.45
C PHE A 200 -9.46 18.08 14.70
N GLN A 201 -10.43 18.46 13.87
CA GLN A 201 -11.69 17.74 13.74
C GLN A 201 -11.58 16.76 12.59
N ILE A 202 -11.81 15.47 12.87
CA ILE A 202 -11.78 14.38 11.90
C ILE A 202 -13.20 13.84 11.75
N GLN A 203 -13.70 13.81 10.53
CA GLN A 203 -15.06 13.36 10.21
C GLN A 203 -15.03 12.33 9.09
N SER A 204 -15.97 11.38 9.09
CA SER A 204 -16.15 10.45 7.97
C SER A 204 -16.39 11.21 6.66
N PHE A 205 -15.82 10.70 5.58
CA PHE A 205 -16.02 11.22 4.22
C PHE A 205 -16.64 10.16 3.30
N ASP A 206 -17.23 9.12 3.88
CA ASP A 206 -17.81 7.94 3.23
C ASP A 206 -18.96 8.24 2.27
N SER A 207 -19.71 9.32 2.52
CA SER A 207 -20.76 9.80 1.61
C SER A 207 -20.24 10.33 0.26
N VAL A 208 -18.93 10.62 0.15
CA VAL A 208 -18.27 11.10 -1.08
C VAL A 208 -17.29 10.06 -1.61
N ILE A 209 -16.45 9.50 -0.74
CA ILE A 209 -15.55 8.41 -1.06
C ILE A 209 -15.94 7.22 -0.18
N PRO A 210 -16.79 6.29 -0.68
CA PRO A 210 -17.21 5.12 0.08
C PRO A 210 -16.03 4.27 0.54
N ASP A 211 -16.17 3.59 1.67
CA ASP A 211 -15.20 2.62 2.14
C ASP A 211 -14.94 1.55 1.08
N TYR A 212 -13.69 1.13 0.95
CA TYR A 212 -13.33 0.08 0.00
C TYR A 212 -12.16 -0.77 0.51
N SER A 213 -12.03 -1.96 -0.05
CA SER A 213 -10.95 -2.88 0.30
C SER A 213 -9.72 -2.68 -0.58
N ILE A 214 -8.55 -2.85 0.03
CA ILE A 214 -7.28 -3.05 -0.66
C ILE A 214 -6.81 -4.49 -0.52
N TYR A 215 -6.07 -4.94 -1.51
CA TYR A 215 -5.61 -6.30 -1.73
C TYR A 215 -4.12 -6.28 -2.04
N LEU A 216 -3.47 -7.44 -2.03
CA LEU A 216 -2.21 -7.57 -2.73
C LEU A 216 -2.48 -7.55 -4.24
N ALA A 217 -1.70 -6.78 -4.98
CA ALA A 217 -1.76 -6.71 -6.44
C ALA A 217 -0.53 -7.42 -7.01
N PHE A 218 -0.74 -8.27 -8.01
CA PHE A 218 0.27 -9.15 -8.58
C PHE A 218 0.58 -8.80 -10.02
N SER A 219 1.77 -9.15 -10.46
CA SER A 219 2.09 -9.19 -11.88
C SER A 219 1.03 -10.00 -12.63
N PRO A 220 0.49 -9.49 -13.76
CA PRO A 220 -0.38 -10.30 -14.62
C PRO A 220 0.29 -11.58 -15.12
N GLN A 221 1.63 -11.65 -15.06
CA GLN A 221 2.44 -12.79 -15.49
C GLN A 221 3.00 -13.58 -14.29
N MET A 222 2.51 -13.33 -13.07
CA MET A 222 2.92 -14.10 -11.90
C MET A 222 2.63 -15.59 -12.11
N GLN A 223 3.59 -16.45 -11.77
CA GLN A 223 3.41 -17.89 -11.87
C GLN A 223 2.22 -18.34 -11.03
N PRO A 224 1.30 -19.18 -11.55
CA PRO A 224 0.11 -19.62 -10.82
C PRO A 224 0.44 -20.22 -9.46
N GLU A 225 1.49 -21.03 -9.37
CA GLU A 225 1.92 -21.66 -8.13
C GLU A 225 2.34 -20.64 -7.06
N THR A 226 2.98 -19.53 -7.48
CA THR A 226 3.36 -18.44 -6.56
C THR A 226 2.12 -17.69 -6.10
N GLN A 227 1.18 -17.42 -7.00
CA GLN A 227 -0.06 -16.74 -6.66
C GLN A 227 -0.93 -17.58 -5.71
N ASP A 228 -1.07 -18.88 -5.97
CA ASP A 228 -1.79 -19.83 -5.10
C ASP A 228 -1.15 -19.92 -3.72
N TYR A 229 0.19 -19.96 -3.66
CA TYR A 229 0.92 -19.92 -2.40
C TYR A 229 0.59 -18.66 -1.59
N ILE A 230 0.66 -17.47 -2.21
CA ILE A 230 0.37 -16.20 -1.56
C ILE A 230 -1.09 -16.17 -1.05
N ASN A 231 -2.07 -16.56 -1.88
CA ASN A 231 -3.48 -16.59 -1.50
C ASN A 231 -3.73 -17.55 -0.33
N THR A 232 -3.14 -18.74 -0.34
CA THR A 232 -3.26 -19.72 0.73
C THR A 232 -2.69 -19.16 2.05
N ARG A 233 -1.47 -18.64 2.02
CA ARG A 233 -0.83 -18.06 3.21
C ARG A 233 -1.58 -16.84 3.74
N LEU A 234 -2.07 -15.98 2.85
CA LEU A 234 -2.87 -14.81 3.23
C LEU A 234 -4.16 -15.23 3.96
N ALA A 235 -4.86 -16.25 3.47
CA ALA A 235 -6.06 -16.78 4.13
C ALA A 235 -5.73 -17.36 5.52
N GLU A 236 -4.62 -18.09 5.67
CA GLU A 236 -4.14 -18.63 6.95
C GLU A 236 -3.82 -17.52 7.95
N LEU A 237 -3.07 -16.49 7.54
CA LEU A 237 -2.73 -15.33 8.38
C LEU A 237 -3.98 -14.54 8.81
N LYS A 238 -5.00 -14.50 7.98
CA LYS A 238 -6.28 -13.88 8.30
C LYS A 238 -7.06 -14.70 9.33
N ILE A 239 -7.13 -16.02 9.17
CA ILE A 239 -7.80 -16.93 10.10
C ILE A 239 -7.09 -16.94 11.47
N SER A 240 -5.77 -16.87 11.51
CA SER A 240 -4.99 -16.83 12.76
C SER A 240 -5.12 -15.51 13.52
N GLY A 241 -5.58 -14.42 12.85
CA GLY A 241 -5.63 -13.07 13.41
C GLY A 241 -4.31 -12.28 13.27
N GLU A 242 -3.29 -12.85 12.65
CA GLU A 242 -1.97 -12.20 12.51
C GLU A 242 -2.04 -10.93 11.67
N ILE A 243 -2.92 -10.87 10.65
CA ILE A 243 -3.15 -9.65 9.88
C ILE A 243 -3.67 -8.52 10.77
N ASP A 244 -4.61 -8.81 11.67
CA ASP A 244 -5.15 -7.83 12.61
C ASP A 244 -4.07 -7.33 13.59
N GLU A 245 -3.21 -8.23 14.06
CA GLU A 245 -2.05 -7.86 14.91
C GLU A 245 -1.05 -6.97 14.15
N ILE A 246 -0.78 -7.27 12.88
CA ILE A 246 0.06 -6.42 12.03
C ILE A 246 -0.56 -5.02 11.91
N ILE A 247 -1.84 -4.92 11.58
CA ILE A 247 -2.53 -3.64 11.43
C ILE A 247 -2.49 -2.82 12.71
N GLN A 248 -2.75 -3.45 13.87
CA GLN A 248 -2.75 -2.78 15.18
C GLN A 248 -1.41 -2.13 15.55
N ARG A 249 -0.28 -2.68 15.07
CA ARG A 249 1.05 -2.08 15.30
C ARG A 249 1.21 -0.68 14.69
N TYR A 250 0.38 -0.34 13.71
CA TYR A 250 0.45 0.91 12.95
C TYR A 250 -0.68 1.90 13.24
N GLN A 251 -1.58 1.59 14.14
CA GLN A 251 -2.69 2.44 14.64
C GLN A 251 -2.33 3.11 16.02
#